data_1cfe58ccee47b5b8e853b28f20599b41
#
_entry.id   1cfe58ccee47b5b8e853b28f20599b41
#
_cell.length_a   1.000
_cell.length_b   1.000
_cell.length_c   1.000
_cell.angle_alpha   90.00
_cell.angle_beta   90.00
_cell.angle_gamma   90.00
#
_symmetry.space_group_name_H-M   'P 1'
#
loop_
_entity.id
_entity.type
_entity.pdbx_description
1 polymer ?
#
loop_
_entity_poly.entity_id
_entity_poly.type
_entity_poly.pdbx_seq_one_letter_code
_entity_poly.pdbx_strand_id
1 'polypeptide(L)'
;MWEEQTLRLKLTELPEMHPCLLWNDILAAAVAVLEQGPTNRSYAVSVQFQEIPGYGSGEMSLEVVAAGVSRGDVAKVRRTYESHRLVELAAIAVAGLSLYCSGGHQIRDISLQGTSADYLVDDERYLLEVAGRSRKSDFPAAWNERWQRLAACSVVGFYVSVTEFETPAGRLGFGA
;
A
#
# COMPACT_ATOMS: atom_id res chain seq x y z
N MET A 1 26.57 -8.60 7.67
CA MET A 1 25.40 -8.38 8.54
C MET A 1 24.62 -7.24 7.90
N TRP A 2 23.47 -7.54 7.37
CA TRP A 2 22.58 -6.52 6.81
C TRP A 2 21.82 -5.91 7.99
N GLU A 3 22.01 -4.63 8.27
CA GLU A 3 21.14 -3.94 9.21
C GLU A 3 19.75 -3.91 8.58
N GLU A 4 18.78 -4.50 9.26
CA GLU A 4 17.38 -4.44 8.89
C GLU A 4 16.96 -2.96 8.97
N GLN A 5 16.83 -2.32 7.84
CA GLN A 5 16.49 -0.91 7.79
C GLN A 5 15.02 -0.74 8.21
N THR A 6 14.81 -0.16 9.37
CA THR A 6 13.49 0.23 9.86
C THR A 6 13.25 1.69 9.56
N LEU A 7 12.18 2.00 8.87
CA LEU A 7 11.76 3.37 8.54
C LEU A 7 10.45 3.69 9.25
N ARG A 8 10.45 4.76 10.04
CA ARG A 8 9.27 5.25 10.75
C ARG A 8 8.52 6.25 9.89
N LEU A 9 7.25 5.96 9.58
CA LEU A 9 6.40 6.77 8.73
C LEU A 9 5.04 7.03 9.41
N LYS A 10 4.61 8.29 9.41
CA LYS A 10 3.28 8.66 9.92
C LYS A 10 2.24 8.51 8.81
N LEU A 11 1.12 7.88 9.12
CA LEU A 11 -0.02 7.80 8.18
C LEU A 11 -0.48 9.19 7.74
N THR A 12 -0.45 10.17 8.63
CA THR A 12 -0.85 11.55 8.34
C THR A 12 0.05 12.28 7.34
N GLU A 13 1.18 11.71 6.96
CA GLU A 13 2.06 12.24 5.90
C GLU A 13 1.62 11.80 4.49
N LEU A 14 0.77 10.79 4.37
CA LEU A 14 0.27 10.30 3.07
C LEU A 14 -0.37 11.39 2.19
N PRO A 15 -1.18 12.32 2.70
CA PRO A 15 -1.70 13.41 1.89
C PRO A 15 -0.61 14.32 1.27
N GLU A 16 0.52 14.49 1.93
CA GLU A 16 1.66 15.24 1.39
C GLU A 16 2.48 14.42 0.39
N MET A 17 2.63 13.12 0.65
CA MET A 17 3.31 12.19 -0.25
C MET A 17 2.56 12.01 -1.58
N HIS A 18 1.23 11.97 -1.52
CA HIS A 18 0.35 11.72 -2.67
C HIS A 18 -0.81 12.73 -2.68
N PRO A 19 -0.56 13.99 -3.05
CA PRO A 19 -1.53 15.06 -2.88
C PRO A 19 -2.73 15.00 -3.82
N CYS A 20 -2.71 14.13 -4.83
CA CYS A 20 -3.79 14.00 -5.80
C CYS A 20 -4.98 13.17 -5.31
N LEU A 21 -4.86 12.48 -4.17
CA LEU A 21 -5.89 11.60 -3.63
C LEU A 21 -6.47 12.12 -2.32
N LEU A 22 -7.70 11.70 -2.02
CA LEU A 22 -8.33 11.89 -0.72
C LEU A 22 -7.98 10.72 0.20
N TRP A 23 -7.47 11.02 1.39
CA TRP A 23 -6.86 10.01 2.25
C TRP A 23 -7.64 9.69 3.54
N ASN A 24 -8.60 10.50 3.96
CA ASN A 24 -9.24 10.37 5.27
C ASN A 24 -9.71 8.95 5.61
N ASP A 25 -10.51 8.33 4.74
CA ASP A 25 -11.02 6.98 4.97
C ASP A 25 -9.92 5.92 4.87
N ILE A 26 -8.94 6.14 4.01
CA ILE A 26 -7.79 5.25 3.84
C ILE A 26 -6.92 5.23 5.10
N LEU A 27 -6.62 6.39 5.69
CA LEU A 27 -5.86 6.49 6.93
C LEU A 27 -6.58 5.78 8.08
N ALA A 28 -7.87 6.05 8.23
CA ALA A 28 -8.69 5.44 9.26
C ALA A 28 -8.82 3.92 9.08
N ALA A 29 -8.96 3.45 7.85
CA ALA A 29 -9.00 2.03 7.52
C ALA A 29 -7.67 1.33 7.83
N ALA A 30 -6.53 1.97 7.54
CA ALA A 30 -5.22 1.44 7.88
C ALA A 30 -5.08 1.21 9.39
N VAL A 31 -5.50 2.17 10.21
CA VAL A 31 -5.53 2.00 11.67
C VAL A 31 -6.48 0.88 12.07
N ALA A 32 -7.69 0.85 11.51
CA ALA A 32 -8.70 -0.16 11.84
C ALA A 32 -8.23 -1.59 11.59
N VAL A 33 -7.42 -1.80 10.54
CA VAL A 33 -6.91 -3.12 10.14
C VAL A 33 -5.62 -3.48 10.86
N LEU A 34 -4.70 -2.53 11.03
CA LEU A 34 -3.38 -2.77 11.64
C LEU A 34 -3.41 -2.79 13.16
N GLU A 35 -4.40 -2.17 13.78
CA GLU A 35 -4.48 -2.03 15.23
C GLU A 35 -4.73 -3.38 15.91
N GLN A 36 -3.83 -3.74 16.83
CA GLN A 36 -3.91 -4.98 17.61
C GLN A 36 -4.37 -4.74 19.05
N GLY A 37 -4.59 -3.48 19.42
CA GLY A 37 -5.06 -3.11 20.77
C GLY A 37 -5.19 -1.60 20.92
N PRO A 38 -6.00 -1.12 21.89
CA PRO A 38 -6.38 0.29 21.99
C PRO A 38 -5.22 1.24 22.36
N THR A 39 -4.11 0.71 22.86
CA THR A 39 -2.93 1.48 23.27
C THR A 39 -1.81 1.47 22.26
N ASN A 40 -1.87 0.60 21.25
CA ASN A 40 -0.84 0.52 20.23
C ASN A 40 -1.06 1.62 19.17
N ARG A 41 -0.05 2.47 19.00
CA ARG A 41 -0.07 3.62 18.09
C ARG A 41 0.93 3.49 16.94
N SER A 42 1.66 2.40 16.88
CA SER A 42 2.57 2.08 15.78
C SER A 42 2.50 0.60 15.44
N TYR A 43 2.67 0.31 14.16
CA TYR A 43 2.50 -1.03 13.60
C TYR A 43 3.66 -1.36 12.70
N ALA A 44 4.23 -2.56 12.87
CA ALA A 44 5.28 -3.04 11.99
C ALA A 44 4.67 -3.66 10.72
N VAL A 45 5.15 -3.24 9.56
CA VAL A 45 4.82 -3.83 8.27
C VAL A 45 6.11 -4.14 7.53
N SER A 46 6.35 -5.40 7.21
CA SER A 46 7.50 -5.82 6.39
C SER A 46 7.14 -5.67 4.91
N VAL A 47 7.98 -5.00 4.13
CA VAL A 47 7.75 -4.81 2.69
C VAL A 47 8.94 -5.31 1.90
N GLN A 48 8.68 -6.18 0.93
CA GLN A 48 9.64 -6.59 -0.09
C GLN A 48 9.50 -5.68 -1.31
N PHE A 49 10.62 -5.20 -1.82
CA PHE A 49 10.69 -4.41 -3.04
C PHE A 49 11.33 -5.22 -4.16
N GLN A 50 10.76 -5.13 -5.36
CA GLN A 50 11.21 -5.86 -6.54
C GLN A 50 11.36 -4.90 -7.71
N GLU A 51 12.61 -4.67 -8.13
CA GLU A 51 12.96 -3.89 -9.33
C GLU A 51 12.39 -2.46 -9.36
N ILE A 52 12.27 -1.80 -8.21
CA ILE A 52 11.71 -0.44 -8.14
C ILE A 52 12.66 0.57 -8.78
N PRO A 53 12.19 1.39 -9.73
CA PRO A 53 13.01 2.44 -10.33
C PRO A 53 13.64 3.38 -9.31
N GLY A 54 14.97 3.52 -9.37
CA GLY A 54 15.73 4.35 -8.45
C GLY A 54 16.07 3.71 -7.11
N TYR A 55 15.48 2.56 -6.78
CA TYR A 55 15.72 1.83 -5.52
C TYR A 55 16.30 0.43 -5.75
N GLY A 56 15.72 -0.32 -6.69
CA GLY A 56 16.08 -1.72 -6.95
C GLY A 56 15.23 -2.70 -6.14
N SER A 57 15.86 -3.77 -5.67
CA SER A 57 15.22 -4.84 -4.90
C SER A 57 15.78 -4.91 -3.49
N GLY A 58 14.94 -5.30 -2.53
CA GLY A 58 15.34 -5.43 -1.12
C GLY A 58 14.14 -5.62 -0.22
N GLU A 59 14.38 -5.54 1.07
CA GLU A 59 13.36 -5.64 2.12
C GLU A 59 13.51 -4.49 3.11
N MET A 60 12.40 -3.96 3.59
CA MET A 60 12.37 -2.87 4.56
C MET A 60 11.27 -3.12 5.57
N SER A 61 11.56 -2.87 6.83
CA SER A 61 10.54 -2.82 7.88
C SER A 61 10.02 -1.40 8.01
N LEU A 62 8.71 -1.23 7.86
CA LEU A 62 8.04 0.04 8.09
C LEU A 62 7.44 0.05 9.50
N GLU A 63 7.78 1.06 10.29
CA GLU A 63 7.04 1.38 11.51
C GLU A 63 5.98 2.43 11.16
N VAL A 64 4.74 1.97 10.99
CA VAL A 64 3.60 2.80 10.59
C VAL A 64 2.98 3.44 11.82
N VAL A 65 3.00 4.77 11.91
CA VAL A 65 2.55 5.53 13.08
C VAL A 65 1.16 6.09 12.86
N ALA A 66 0.25 5.76 13.77
CA ALA A 66 -1.16 6.17 13.73
C ALA A 66 -1.45 7.53 14.37
N ALA A 67 -0.47 8.17 15.03
CA ALA A 67 -0.67 9.45 15.70
C ALA A 67 -1.23 10.51 14.73
N GLY A 68 -2.29 11.21 15.14
CA GLY A 68 -2.99 12.20 14.33
C GLY A 68 -4.18 11.64 13.53
N VAL A 69 -4.35 10.32 13.45
CA VAL A 69 -5.57 9.71 12.89
C VAL A 69 -6.67 9.72 13.97
N SER A 70 -7.82 10.30 13.63
CA SER A 70 -8.94 10.45 14.55
C SER A 70 -9.53 9.10 14.97
N ARG A 71 -9.68 8.87 16.26
CA ARG A 71 -10.37 7.70 16.80
C ARG A 71 -11.84 7.64 16.39
N GLY A 72 -12.48 8.79 16.25
CA GLY A 72 -13.83 8.91 15.71
C GLY A 72 -13.93 8.42 14.28
N ASP A 73 -12.97 8.76 13.43
CA ASP A 73 -12.91 8.32 12.04
C ASP A 73 -12.64 6.82 11.93
N VAL A 74 -11.77 6.26 12.77
CA VAL A 74 -11.55 4.81 12.84
C VAL A 74 -12.85 4.07 13.19
N ALA A 75 -13.61 4.56 14.17
CA ALA A 75 -14.90 4.00 14.52
C ALA A 75 -15.92 4.09 13.37
N LYS A 76 -15.93 5.21 12.64
CA LYS A 76 -16.83 5.42 11.51
C LYS A 76 -16.54 4.48 10.34
N VAL A 77 -15.28 4.30 9.97
CA VAL A 77 -14.93 3.39 8.85
C VAL A 77 -15.30 1.94 9.19
N ARG A 78 -15.13 1.52 10.43
CA ARG A 78 -15.58 0.19 10.88
C ARG A 78 -17.08 -0.05 10.76
N ARG A 79 -17.89 1.02 10.85
CA ARG A 79 -19.35 0.96 10.67
C ARG A 79 -19.78 1.13 9.22
N THR A 80 -18.96 1.76 8.39
CA THR A 80 -19.29 2.12 7.02
C THR A 80 -18.91 1.03 6.02
N TYR A 81 -17.77 0.37 6.24
CA TYR A 81 -17.19 -0.57 5.29
C TYR A 81 -17.19 -1.99 5.83
N GLU A 82 -17.44 -2.95 4.95
CA GLU A 82 -17.23 -4.37 5.25
C GLU A 82 -15.73 -4.68 5.40
N SER A 83 -15.41 -5.77 6.10
CA SER A 83 -14.04 -6.13 6.45
C SER A 83 -13.10 -6.21 5.24
N HIS A 84 -13.55 -6.80 4.14
CA HIS A 84 -12.72 -6.90 2.92
C HIS A 84 -12.43 -5.52 2.31
N ARG A 85 -13.38 -4.59 2.38
CA ARG A 85 -13.16 -3.22 1.87
C ARG A 85 -12.20 -2.44 2.76
N LEU A 86 -12.26 -2.62 4.07
CA LEU A 86 -11.27 -2.04 4.99
C LEU A 86 -9.85 -2.53 4.68
N VAL A 87 -9.71 -3.83 4.42
CA VAL A 87 -8.43 -4.44 4.05
C VAL A 87 -7.89 -3.88 2.73
N GLU A 88 -8.74 -3.66 1.74
CA GLU A 88 -8.35 -3.01 0.48
C GLU A 88 -7.89 -1.56 0.69
N LEU A 89 -8.64 -0.77 1.47
CA LEU A 89 -8.26 0.60 1.79
C LEU A 89 -6.94 0.66 2.57
N ALA A 90 -6.75 -0.23 3.53
CA ALA A 90 -5.50 -0.33 4.29
C ALA A 90 -4.31 -0.69 3.38
N ALA A 91 -4.52 -1.56 2.38
CA ALA A 91 -3.50 -1.90 1.40
C ALA A 91 -3.09 -0.70 0.54
N ILE A 92 -4.01 0.21 0.23
CA ILE A 92 -3.70 1.46 -0.47
C ILE A 92 -2.77 2.34 0.38
N ALA A 93 -2.99 2.42 1.69
CA ALA A 93 -2.09 3.15 2.59
C ALA A 93 -0.66 2.55 2.58
N VAL A 94 -0.53 1.23 2.69
CA VAL A 94 0.77 0.55 2.63
C VAL A 94 1.44 0.75 1.27
N ALA A 95 0.70 0.67 0.17
CA ALA A 95 1.21 0.94 -1.16
C ALA A 95 1.74 2.37 -1.29
N GLY A 96 1.00 3.35 -0.78
CA GLY A 96 1.41 4.76 -0.79
C GLY A 96 2.71 5.01 -0.02
N LEU A 97 2.82 4.46 1.19
CA LEU A 97 4.04 4.54 1.99
C LEU A 97 5.22 3.86 1.27
N SER A 98 5.00 2.67 0.71
CA SER A 98 6.02 1.90 0.02
C SER A 98 6.55 2.60 -1.24
N LEU A 99 5.66 3.16 -2.06
CA LEU A 99 6.02 3.94 -3.24
C LEU A 99 6.87 5.15 -2.89
N TYR A 100 6.48 5.87 -1.86
CA TYR A 100 7.20 7.07 -1.47
C TYR A 100 8.59 6.76 -0.90
N CYS A 101 8.70 5.79 0.02
CA CYS A 101 9.97 5.47 0.67
C CYS A 101 10.97 4.77 -0.26
N SER A 102 10.52 4.18 -1.36
CA SER A 102 11.38 3.50 -2.33
C SER A 102 11.86 4.38 -3.51
N GLY A 103 11.74 5.70 -3.40
CA GLY A 103 12.26 6.61 -4.42
C GLY A 103 11.40 7.86 -4.66
N GLY A 104 10.46 8.17 -3.76
CA GLY A 104 9.60 9.36 -3.88
C GLY A 104 8.55 9.23 -4.99
N HIS A 105 8.18 8.01 -5.36
CA HIS A 105 7.13 7.77 -6.35
C HIS A 105 5.78 8.22 -5.84
N GLN A 106 4.97 8.83 -6.71
CA GLN A 106 3.68 9.42 -6.34
C GLN A 106 2.54 8.83 -7.14
N ILE A 107 1.45 8.49 -6.44
CA ILE A 107 0.16 8.20 -7.08
C ILE A 107 -0.43 9.53 -7.55
N ARG A 108 -0.70 9.64 -8.85
CA ARG A 108 -1.14 10.89 -9.49
C ARG A 108 -2.60 10.93 -9.82
N ASP A 109 -3.19 9.78 -10.16
CA ASP A 109 -4.56 9.71 -10.65
C ASP A 109 -5.12 8.31 -10.48
N ILE A 110 -6.44 8.19 -10.63
CA ILE A 110 -7.09 6.89 -10.82
C ILE A 110 -6.92 6.45 -12.27
N SER A 111 -6.85 5.14 -12.47
CA SER A 111 -6.85 4.57 -13.81
C SER A 111 -8.23 4.72 -14.46
N LEU A 112 -8.26 4.93 -15.76
CA LEU A 112 -9.50 5.04 -16.52
C LEU A 112 -10.28 3.71 -16.54
N GLN A 113 -11.60 3.79 -16.64
CA GLN A 113 -12.45 2.61 -16.80
C GLN A 113 -12.01 1.77 -18.01
N GLY A 114 -12.00 0.45 -17.83
CA GLY A 114 -11.57 -0.49 -18.87
C GLY A 114 -10.09 -0.83 -18.86
N THR A 115 -9.29 -0.19 -17.99
CA THR A 115 -7.91 -0.62 -17.72
C THR A 115 -7.89 -1.68 -16.61
N SER A 116 -6.81 -2.48 -16.56
CA SER A 116 -6.64 -3.53 -15.54
C SER A 116 -6.09 -2.99 -14.21
N ALA A 117 -5.83 -1.69 -14.11
CA ALA A 117 -5.14 -1.07 -12.99
C ALA A 117 -6.06 -0.12 -12.21
N ASP A 118 -5.72 0.11 -10.94
CA ASP A 118 -6.47 1.00 -10.05
C ASP A 118 -6.01 2.45 -10.15
N TYR A 119 -4.71 2.68 -10.32
CA TYR A 119 -4.08 4.00 -10.25
C TYR A 119 -3.01 4.20 -11.31
N LEU A 120 -2.57 5.46 -11.45
CA LEU A 120 -1.43 5.88 -12.24
C LEU A 120 -0.37 6.50 -11.34
N VAL A 121 0.89 6.12 -11.57
CA VAL A 121 2.04 6.52 -10.77
C VAL A 121 2.98 7.38 -11.60
N ASP A 122 3.48 8.45 -11.02
CA ASP A 122 4.42 9.42 -11.57
C ASP A 122 3.93 10.11 -12.86
N ASP A 123 4.75 10.96 -13.44
CA ASP A 123 4.44 11.66 -14.69
C ASP A 123 4.43 10.71 -15.91
N GLU A 124 5.13 9.58 -15.80
CA GLU A 124 5.14 8.50 -16.80
C GLU A 124 3.81 7.75 -16.87
N ARG A 125 2.93 7.95 -15.88
CA ARG A 125 1.61 7.32 -15.78
C ARG A 125 1.69 5.80 -15.78
N TYR A 126 2.65 5.23 -15.04
CA TYR A 126 2.75 3.80 -14.83
C TYR A 126 1.49 3.26 -14.16
N LEU A 127 1.00 2.13 -14.63
CA LEU A 127 -0.15 1.48 -14.02
C LEU A 127 0.22 0.97 -12.61
N LEU A 128 -0.70 1.09 -11.66
CA LEU A 128 -0.58 0.52 -10.33
C LEU A 128 -1.83 -0.27 -10.00
N GLU A 129 -1.66 -1.50 -9.60
CA GLU A 129 -2.72 -2.32 -9.04
C GLU A 129 -2.41 -2.66 -7.58
N VAL A 130 -3.40 -2.45 -6.70
CA VAL A 130 -3.27 -2.65 -5.26
C VAL A 130 -4.23 -3.73 -4.80
N ALA A 131 -3.76 -4.62 -3.93
CA ALA A 131 -4.61 -5.61 -3.28
C ALA A 131 -4.27 -5.78 -1.81
N GLY A 132 -5.30 -5.95 -1.00
CA GLY A 132 -5.20 -6.37 0.39
C GLY A 132 -5.75 -7.77 0.59
N ARG A 133 -5.15 -8.52 1.50
CA ARG A 133 -5.62 -9.84 1.91
C ARG A 133 -5.60 -9.94 3.43
N SER A 134 -6.61 -10.60 3.99
CA SER A 134 -6.69 -10.84 5.43
C SER A 134 -5.79 -12.00 5.87
N ARG A 135 -5.50 -12.94 4.96
CA ARG A 135 -4.73 -14.14 5.24
C ARG A 135 -3.43 -14.17 4.46
N LYS A 136 -2.36 -14.58 5.12
CA LYS A 136 -1.06 -14.79 4.49
C LYS A 136 -1.12 -15.81 3.34
N SER A 137 -1.91 -16.86 3.50
CA SER A 137 -2.08 -17.91 2.47
C SER A 137 -2.67 -17.40 1.15
N ASP A 138 -3.38 -16.29 1.15
CA ASP A 138 -3.99 -15.71 -0.05
C ASP A 138 -3.04 -14.78 -0.82
N PHE A 139 -1.87 -14.47 -0.26
CA PHE A 139 -0.92 -13.55 -0.86
C PHE A 139 -0.35 -14.05 -2.21
N PRO A 140 0.17 -15.30 -2.33
CA PRO A 140 0.80 -15.74 -3.58
C PRO A 140 -0.14 -15.68 -4.79
N ALA A 141 -1.38 -16.12 -4.64
CA ALA A 141 -2.38 -16.06 -5.71
C ALA A 141 -2.72 -14.63 -6.09
N ALA A 142 -2.90 -13.74 -5.10
CA ALA A 142 -3.18 -12.33 -5.33
C ALA A 142 -2.06 -11.62 -6.08
N TRP A 143 -0.80 -11.92 -5.74
CA TRP A 143 0.37 -11.38 -6.41
C TRP A 143 0.47 -11.88 -7.86
N ASN A 144 0.45 -13.19 -8.05
CA ASN A 144 0.63 -13.81 -9.37
C ASN A 144 -0.45 -13.38 -10.36
N GLU A 145 -1.71 -13.34 -9.93
CA GLU A 145 -2.82 -12.92 -10.78
C GLU A 145 -2.64 -11.49 -11.31
N ARG A 146 -2.30 -10.56 -10.43
CA ARG A 146 -2.12 -9.15 -10.80
C ARG A 146 -0.87 -8.93 -11.64
N TRP A 147 0.21 -9.56 -11.27
CA TRP A 147 1.45 -9.46 -12.02
C TRP A 147 1.27 -9.95 -13.47
N GLN A 148 0.70 -11.12 -13.64
CA GLN A 148 0.45 -11.69 -14.97
C GLN A 148 -0.51 -10.84 -15.80
N ARG A 149 -1.54 -10.31 -15.17
CA ARG A 149 -2.51 -9.45 -15.85
C ARG A 149 -1.86 -8.16 -16.38
N LEU A 150 -1.08 -7.47 -15.57
CA LEU A 150 -0.40 -6.23 -15.99
C LEU A 150 0.78 -6.50 -16.93
N ALA A 151 1.51 -7.59 -16.74
CA ALA A 151 2.60 -7.99 -17.63
C ALA A 151 2.10 -8.32 -19.05
N ALA A 152 0.84 -8.74 -19.19
CA ALA A 152 0.21 -8.99 -20.49
C ALA A 152 -0.27 -7.70 -21.19
N CYS A 153 -0.33 -6.56 -20.48
CA CYS A 153 -0.70 -5.28 -21.06
C CYS A 153 0.48 -4.66 -21.82
N SER A 154 0.19 -4.02 -22.96
CA SER A 154 1.19 -3.27 -23.74
C SER A 154 1.40 -1.90 -23.12
N VAL A 155 2.12 -1.83 -21.99
CA VAL A 155 2.41 -0.58 -21.26
C VAL A 155 3.91 -0.38 -21.08
N VAL A 156 4.31 0.86 -20.87
CA VAL A 156 5.72 1.22 -20.65
C VAL A 156 6.26 0.66 -19.33
N GLY A 157 5.39 0.56 -18.32
CA GLY A 157 5.73 0.01 -17.03
C GLY A 157 4.51 -0.05 -16.10
N PHE A 158 4.62 -0.87 -15.06
CA PHE A 158 3.55 -1.06 -14.10
C PHE A 158 4.10 -1.39 -12.71
N TYR A 159 3.29 -1.09 -11.69
CA TYR A 159 3.50 -1.49 -10.31
C TYR A 159 2.41 -2.46 -9.86
N VAL A 160 2.79 -3.41 -9.05
CA VAL A 160 1.85 -4.25 -8.27
C VAL A 160 2.20 -4.11 -6.81
N SER A 161 1.20 -3.82 -5.98
CA SER A 161 1.33 -3.79 -4.51
C SER A 161 0.31 -4.72 -3.89
N VAL A 162 0.78 -5.71 -3.17
CA VAL A 162 -0.09 -6.64 -2.42
C VAL A 162 0.37 -6.65 -0.97
N THR A 163 -0.57 -6.49 -0.05
CA THR A 163 -0.31 -6.57 1.41
C THR A 163 -1.27 -7.57 2.04
N GLU A 164 -0.74 -8.46 2.85
CA GLU A 164 -1.54 -9.30 3.73
C GLU A 164 -1.42 -8.79 5.17
N PHE A 165 -2.49 -8.89 5.93
CA PHE A 165 -2.60 -8.28 7.26
C PHE A 165 -2.60 -9.29 8.41
N GLU A 166 -2.41 -10.57 8.13
CA GLU A 166 -2.25 -11.59 9.17
C GLU A 166 -0.91 -11.44 9.87
N THR A 167 0.18 -11.24 9.11
CA THR A 167 1.54 -11.02 9.64
C THR A 167 2.11 -9.65 9.32
N PRO A 168 1.33 -8.62 9.12
CA PRO A 168 1.43 -7.50 8.19
C PRO A 168 2.70 -7.50 7.32
N ALA A 169 2.54 -8.01 6.12
CA ALA A 169 3.63 -8.10 5.15
C ALA A 169 3.15 -7.78 3.73
N GLY A 170 3.96 -7.04 3.00
CA GLY A 170 3.64 -6.61 1.64
C GLY A 170 4.77 -6.81 0.65
N ARG A 171 4.44 -6.67 -0.62
CA ARG A 171 5.40 -6.61 -1.72
C ARG A 171 4.97 -5.51 -2.68
N LEU A 172 5.94 -4.66 -3.04
CA LEU A 172 5.82 -3.70 -4.14
C LEU A 172 6.81 -4.11 -5.23
N GLY A 173 6.32 -4.33 -6.44
CA GLY A 173 7.16 -4.67 -7.58
C GLY A 173 6.89 -3.78 -8.78
N PHE A 174 7.92 -3.54 -9.58
CA PHE A 174 7.84 -2.86 -10.85
C PHE A 174 8.20 -3.81 -11.99
N GLY A 175 7.44 -3.75 -13.08
CA GLY A 175 7.68 -4.48 -14.32
C GLY A 175 7.62 -3.52 -15.52
N ALA A 176 8.37 -3.86 -16.56
CA ALA A 176 8.39 -3.10 -17.80
C ALA A 176 8.44 -4.02 -19.03
#